data_bcfce0206a29c8d14a6c035060a1c49e
#
_entry.id   bcfce0206a29c8d14a6c035060a1c49e
#
_cell.length_a   1.000
_cell.length_b   1.000
_cell.length_c   1.000
_cell.angle_alpha   90.00
_cell.angle_beta   90.00
_cell.angle_gamma   90.00
#
_symmetry.space_group_name_H-M   'P 1'
#
loop_
_entity.id
_entity.type
_entity.pdbx_description
1 polymer ?
#
loop_
_entity_poly.entity_id
_entity_poly.type
_entity_poly.pdbx_seq_one_letter_code
_entity_poly.pdbx_strand_id
1 'polypeptide(L)'
;VTTAPAGHGFASLTAKGRKSIDREDENVSTNPAVPRVKRRVLLASTAGAAAAASGIGVWATQSAGAESNPRPASGGDAAPFQGSVQGWASQNGGVTGGSQETPVSSADEFLSAISEGGLIVRLSGSISIDGMNDVASDTTIIGDSGATITGGGLDMSGQSNIIITNLTFDDWGDDAINVQESSTNIWIHHNTFGVGNDGCLDIKRESDFITVAWNLFDGHDKNMLLGHSDDHTADRGHLRVTYHHNYFNGTNQRNPRVRFGEGVHVVNNYYRDIGSYGVATTMDAGVILEANYFENVDTPVEIGTGDSDPGRLVAIDNYLDNSSEPEQNGSVSTDLPYSFPVDPADQIASIVSGGAGAS
;
A
#
# COMPACT_ATOMS: atom_id res chain seq x y z
N VAL A 1 -39.74 54.11 -38.04
CA VAL A 1 -39.64 52.65 -37.74
C VAL A 1 -38.19 52.28 -37.70
N THR A 2 -37.59 52.30 -36.55
CA THR A 2 -36.16 52.04 -36.32
C THR A 2 -36.07 51.00 -35.25
N THR A 3 -35.50 49.86 -35.59
CA THR A 3 -35.16 48.76 -34.67
C THR A 3 -33.69 48.86 -34.31
N ALA A 4 -33.37 48.81 -33.00
CA ALA A 4 -32.04 48.71 -32.47
C ALA A 4 -31.61 47.22 -32.31
N PRO A 5 -30.34 46.88 -32.43
CA PRO A 5 -29.87 45.52 -32.26
C PRO A 5 -29.45 45.21 -30.81
N ALA A 6 -29.73 43.97 -30.38
CA ALA A 6 -29.36 43.42 -29.10
C ALA A 6 -27.85 43.06 -29.03
N GLY A 7 -27.17 43.48 -27.95
CA GLY A 7 -25.81 43.12 -27.65
C GLY A 7 -25.74 41.75 -26.94
N HIS A 8 -24.91 40.85 -27.45
CA HIS A 8 -24.53 39.61 -26.77
C HIS A 8 -23.35 39.87 -25.85
N GLY A 9 -23.61 39.82 -24.53
CA GLY A 9 -22.53 39.76 -23.52
C GLY A 9 -21.96 38.35 -23.41
N PHE A 10 -20.69 38.20 -23.69
CA PHE A 10 -19.92 36.99 -23.33
C PHE A 10 -19.69 37.00 -21.84
N ALA A 11 -20.30 36.05 -21.14
CA ALA A 11 -19.97 35.75 -19.76
C ALA A 11 -18.71 34.84 -19.70
N SER A 12 -17.64 35.37 -19.13
CA SER A 12 -16.43 34.64 -18.75
C SER A 12 -16.79 33.65 -17.64
N LEU A 13 -16.72 32.37 -17.93
CA LEU A 13 -16.75 31.30 -16.92
C LEU A 13 -15.38 31.17 -16.27
N THR A 14 -15.22 31.79 -15.11
CA THR A 14 -14.09 31.49 -14.22
C THR A 14 -14.28 30.09 -13.65
N ALA A 15 -13.31 29.22 -13.89
CA ALA A 15 -13.20 27.91 -13.26
C ALA A 15 -13.15 28.09 -11.73
N LYS A 16 -14.20 27.69 -11.03
CA LYS A 16 -14.19 27.53 -9.58
C LYS A 16 -13.47 26.23 -9.27
N GLY A 17 -12.31 26.33 -8.61
CA GLY A 17 -11.62 25.21 -8.02
C GLY A 17 -12.59 24.38 -7.16
N ARG A 18 -12.67 23.10 -7.43
CA ARG A 18 -13.33 22.13 -6.55
C ARG A 18 -12.50 22.04 -5.28
N LYS A 19 -13.01 22.54 -4.17
CA LYS A 19 -12.54 22.16 -2.85
C LYS A 19 -13.09 20.77 -2.59
N SER A 20 -12.21 19.79 -2.44
CA SER A 20 -12.57 18.50 -1.86
C SER A 20 -13.02 18.77 -0.41
N ILE A 21 -14.27 18.48 -0.12
CA ILE A 21 -14.82 18.52 1.24
C ILE A 21 -14.99 17.06 1.65
N ASP A 22 -13.90 16.38 1.86
CA ASP A 22 -13.87 15.11 2.57
C ASP A 22 -13.37 15.39 4.01
N ARG A 23 -14.21 16.04 4.81
CA ARG A 23 -14.05 16.03 6.27
C ARG A 23 -14.75 14.79 6.79
N GLU A 24 -14.00 13.72 6.94
CA GLU A 24 -14.40 12.66 7.86
C GLU A 24 -14.38 13.26 9.27
N ASP A 25 -15.48 13.08 10.01
CA ASP A 25 -15.62 13.56 11.38
C ASP A 25 -14.49 12.98 12.25
N GLU A 26 -13.49 13.79 12.54
CA GLU A 26 -12.47 13.50 13.52
C GLU A 26 -13.10 13.62 14.93
N ASN A 27 -13.64 12.51 15.41
CA ASN A 27 -13.86 12.38 16.85
C ASN A 27 -12.56 11.88 17.49
N VAL A 28 -11.62 12.81 17.70
CA VAL A 28 -10.38 12.55 18.43
C VAL A 28 -10.74 12.33 19.88
N SER A 29 -10.88 11.09 20.30
CA SER A 29 -10.86 10.70 21.70
C SER A 29 -9.46 10.97 22.24
N THR A 30 -9.27 12.09 22.90
CA THR A 30 -8.07 12.37 23.70
C THR A 30 -8.06 11.50 24.94
N ASN A 31 -7.45 10.33 24.84
CA ASN A 31 -7.19 9.47 25.99
C ASN A 31 -5.88 9.97 26.66
N PRO A 32 -5.89 10.29 27.99
CA PRO A 32 -4.70 10.78 28.64
C PRO A 32 -3.66 9.67 28.79
N ALA A 33 -2.42 9.98 28.46
CA ALA A 33 -1.27 9.11 28.54
C ALA A 33 -1.16 8.35 29.87
N VAL A 34 -1.17 7.03 29.80
CA VAL A 34 -0.84 6.13 30.92
C VAL A 34 0.68 6.13 31.11
N PRO A 35 1.20 6.37 32.33
CA PRO A 35 2.65 6.42 32.54
C PRO A 35 3.30 5.06 32.37
N ARG A 36 4.34 4.96 31.54
CA ARG A 36 5.17 3.79 31.34
C ARG A 36 5.88 3.37 32.62
N VAL A 37 5.53 2.21 33.16
CA VAL A 37 6.27 1.56 34.25
C VAL A 37 7.46 0.80 33.66
N LYS A 38 8.67 1.27 33.94
CA LYS A 38 9.92 0.56 33.58
C LYS A 38 10.03 -0.73 34.40
N ARG A 39 9.81 -1.90 33.80
CA ARG A 39 10.18 -3.19 34.39
C ARG A 39 11.66 -3.44 34.18
N ARG A 40 12.41 -3.52 35.28
CA ARG A 40 13.78 -3.98 35.32
C ARG A 40 13.80 -5.50 35.05
N VAL A 41 14.52 -5.91 34.01
CA VAL A 41 14.84 -7.31 33.77
C VAL A 41 15.98 -7.73 34.72
N LEU A 42 15.73 -8.70 35.59
CA LEU A 42 16.75 -9.37 36.35
C LEU A 42 17.37 -10.48 35.48
N LEU A 43 18.65 -10.33 35.17
CA LEU A 43 19.45 -11.39 34.56
C LEU A 43 19.78 -12.43 35.63
N ALA A 44 19.28 -13.64 35.49
CA ALA A 44 19.79 -14.82 36.24
C ALA A 44 20.68 -15.64 35.33
N SER A 45 21.97 -15.62 35.62
CA SER A 45 22.99 -16.50 35.02
C SER A 45 22.99 -17.86 35.69
N THR A 46 22.82 -18.94 34.94
CA THR A 46 23.25 -20.28 35.38
C THR A 46 24.12 -20.95 34.33
N ALA A 47 25.37 -21.12 34.69
CA ALA A 47 26.32 -21.95 33.97
C ALA A 47 26.07 -23.42 34.32
N GLY A 48 26.17 -24.32 33.36
CA GLY A 48 26.12 -25.76 33.56
C GLY A 48 26.77 -26.51 32.39
N ALA A 49 27.78 -27.30 32.72
CA ALA A 49 28.83 -27.86 31.85
C ALA A 49 28.43 -29.13 31.07
N ALA A 50 29.12 -29.26 29.98
CA ALA A 50 29.53 -30.39 29.12
C ALA A 50 29.17 -31.84 29.47
N ALA A 51 28.80 -32.62 28.44
CA ALA A 51 29.33 -33.99 28.20
C ALA A 51 29.21 -34.34 26.71
N ALA A 52 30.33 -34.79 26.15
CA ALA A 52 30.49 -35.30 24.80
C ALA A 52 30.06 -36.77 24.70
N ALA A 53 29.46 -37.16 23.55
CA ALA A 53 29.54 -38.55 23.08
C ALA A 53 29.42 -38.57 21.54
N SER A 54 30.41 -39.19 20.94
CA SER A 54 30.65 -39.45 19.53
C SER A 54 29.69 -40.50 18.93
N GLY A 55 29.26 -40.26 17.67
CA GLY A 55 28.56 -41.27 16.87
C GLY A 55 28.51 -40.85 15.39
N ILE A 56 29.32 -41.54 14.57
CA ILE A 56 29.48 -41.37 13.13
C ILE A 56 28.24 -41.95 12.43
N GLY A 57 27.61 -41.18 11.56
CA GLY A 57 26.58 -41.65 10.62
C GLY A 57 26.50 -40.72 9.42
N VAL A 58 27.17 -41.15 8.32
CA VAL A 58 27.16 -40.46 7.03
C VAL A 58 25.84 -40.77 6.31
N TRP A 59 25.00 -39.75 6.14
CA TRP A 59 23.92 -39.79 5.16
C TRP A 59 24.05 -38.54 4.30
N ALA A 60 24.45 -38.77 3.05
CA ALA A 60 24.42 -37.74 2.01
C ALA A 60 22.95 -37.52 1.61
N THR A 61 22.39 -36.38 1.98
CA THR A 61 21.17 -35.85 1.37
C THR A 61 21.56 -34.75 0.42
N GLN A 62 21.25 -34.93 -0.87
CA GLN A 62 21.32 -33.89 -1.89
C GLN A 62 20.36 -32.80 -1.47
N SER A 63 20.87 -31.63 -1.14
CA SER A 63 20.09 -30.39 -1.06
C SER A 63 19.79 -29.94 -2.48
N ALA A 64 18.52 -29.97 -2.87
CA ALA A 64 18.02 -29.21 -4.02
C ALA A 64 18.31 -27.72 -3.73
N GLY A 65 19.12 -27.10 -4.58
CA GLY A 65 19.46 -25.69 -4.47
C GLY A 65 18.21 -24.85 -4.65
N ALA A 66 17.87 -24.06 -3.64
CA ALA A 66 17.01 -22.92 -3.81
C ALA A 66 17.76 -21.93 -4.72
N GLU A 67 17.24 -21.66 -5.89
CA GLU A 67 17.73 -20.58 -6.73
C GLU A 67 17.45 -19.26 -6.00
N SER A 68 18.52 -18.71 -5.41
CA SER A 68 18.48 -17.35 -4.86
C SER A 68 18.32 -16.39 -6.02
N ASN A 69 17.21 -15.66 -6.06
CA ASN A 69 17.05 -14.50 -6.95
C ASN A 69 18.23 -13.55 -6.71
N PRO A 70 19.05 -13.23 -7.72
CA PRO A 70 20.17 -12.33 -7.51
C PRO A 70 19.68 -10.92 -7.22
N ARG A 71 20.08 -10.35 -6.09
CA ARG A 71 20.00 -8.93 -5.81
C ARG A 71 20.68 -8.17 -6.93
N PRO A 72 20.05 -7.15 -7.58
CA PRO A 72 20.74 -6.35 -8.57
C PRO A 72 21.92 -5.60 -7.91
N ALA A 73 23.07 -5.63 -8.57
CA ALA A 73 24.29 -4.96 -8.14
C ALA A 73 24.07 -3.44 -8.16
N SER A 74 24.50 -2.77 -7.11
CA SER A 74 24.53 -1.30 -7.01
C SER A 74 25.44 -0.72 -8.07
N GLY A 75 24.90 0.13 -8.98
CA GLY A 75 25.65 0.98 -9.91
C GLY A 75 25.41 0.65 -11.38
N GLY A 76 24.48 1.35 -11.99
CA GLY A 76 24.13 1.35 -13.41
C GLY A 76 22.63 1.44 -13.57
N ASP A 77 22.16 2.21 -14.53
CA ASP A 77 20.74 2.47 -14.83
C ASP A 77 19.85 1.28 -14.46
N ALA A 78 19.06 1.42 -13.39
CA ALA A 78 18.21 0.35 -12.91
C ALA A 78 17.25 -0.04 -14.04
N ALA A 79 17.42 -1.25 -14.59
CA ALA A 79 16.44 -1.79 -15.52
C ALA A 79 15.07 -1.78 -14.81
N PRO A 80 13.98 -1.43 -15.51
CA PRO A 80 12.66 -1.43 -14.91
C PRO A 80 12.41 -2.80 -14.30
N PHE A 81 11.83 -2.82 -13.08
CA PHE A 81 11.52 -4.05 -12.36
C PHE A 81 10.76 -5.02 -13.27
N GLN A 82 11.36 -6.17 -13.57
CA GLN A 82 10.85 -7.18 -14.53
C GLN A 82 9.97 -8.25 -13.87
N GLY A 83 9.37 -7.95 -12.71
CA GLY A 83 8.40 -8.84 -12.07
C GLY A 83 7.07 -8.88 -12.83
N SER A 84 6.43 -10.04 -12.88
CA SER A 84 5.04 -10.13 -13.33
C SER A 84 4.10 -9.69 -12.23
N VAL A 85 3.06 -8.91 -12.58
CA VAL A 85 2.01 -8.54 -11.65
C VAL A 85 1.33 -9.79 -11.08
N GLN A 86 1.12 -9.79 -9.77
CA GLN A 86 0.42 -10.86 -9.04
C GLN A 86 -0.84 -10.30 -8.38
N GLY A 87 -1.69 -11.17 -7.88
CA GLY A 87 -2.89 -10.74 -7.17
C GLY A 87 -3.97 -10.18 -8.09
N TRP A 88 -4.84 -9.35 -7.53
CA TRP A 88 -6.02 -8.85 -8.24
C TRP A 88 -5.70 -8.02 -9.48
N ALA A 89 -4.63 -7.25 -9.51
CA ALA A 89 -4.25 -6.49 -10.72
C ALA A 89 -3.83 -7.37 -11.91
N SER A 90 -3.61 -8.68 -11.71
CA SER A 90 -3.39 -9.63 -12.80
C SER A 90 -4.69 -10.11 -13.45
N GLN A 91 -5.83 -9.82 -12.83
CA GLN A 91 -7.16 -10.23 -13.30
C GLN A 91 -7.77 -9.15 -14.22
N ASN A 92 -8.98 -9.40 -14.76
CA ASN A 92 -9.70 -8.45 -15.61
C ASN A 92 -8.84 -7.90 -16.79
N GLY A 93 -8.06 -8.76 -17.42
CA GLY A 93 -7.15 -8.39 -18.51
C GLY A 93 -5.72 -8.02 -18.05
N GLY A 94 -5.52 -7.83 -16.76
CA GLY A 94 -4.23 -7.48 -16.18
C GLY A 94 -3.84 -6.01 -16.39
N VAL A 95 -2.66 -5.64 -15.88
CA VAL A 95 -2.08 -4.30 -16.05
C VAL A 95 -0.82 -4.39 -16.91
N THR A 96 -0.67 -3.46 -17.85
CA THR A 96 0.49 -3.36 -18.76
C THR A 96 1.17 -2.00 -18.74
N GLY A 97 0.45 -0.96 -18.24
CA GLY A 97 0.94 0.41 -18.18
C GLY A 97 1.16 1.08 -19.54
N GLY A 98 2.01 2.09 -19.57
CA GLY A 98 2.36 2.85 -20.76
C GLY A 98 3.28 2.11 -21.71
N SER A 99 3.46 2.64 -22.91
CA SER A 99 4.24 1.99 -23.97
C SER A 99 5.36 2.85 -24.56
N GLN A 100 5.33 4.18 -24.36
CA GLN A 100 6.35 5.09 -24.88
C GLN A 100 7.08 5.78 -23.73
N GLU A 101 8.38 5.59 -23.64
CA GLU A 101 9.20 6.20 -22.59
C GLU A 101 9.36 7.72 -22.81
N THR A 102 9.12 8.48 -21.76
CA THR A 102 9.23 9.94 -21.70
C THR A 102 10.01 10.30 -20.43
N PRO A 103 11.30 10.66 -20.55
CA PRO A 103 12.08 11.12 -19.41
C PRO A 103 11.66 12.53 -19.00
N VAL A 104 11.53 12.76 -17.67
CA VAL A 104 11.16 14.04 -17.07
C VAL A 104 12.04 14.33 -15.86
N SER A 105 12.30 15.63 -15.59
CA SER A 105 13.15 16.04 -14.49
C SER A 105 12.66 17.32 -13.75
N SER A 106 11.51 17.83 -14.17
CA SER A 106 10.84 18.98 -13.55
C SER A 106 9.37 18.69 -13.25
N ALA A 107 8.78 19.44 -12.33
CA ALA A 107 7.37 19.33 -11.99
C ALA A 107 6.45 19.56 -13.20
N ASP A 108 6.72 20.59 -14.00
CA ASP A 108 5.90 20.93 -15.17
C ASP A 108 5.93 19.82 -16.23
N GLU A 109 7.11 19.24 -16.53
CA GLU A 109 7.26 18.11 -17.45
C GLU A 109 6.53 16.88 -16.92
N PHE A 110 6.70 16.59 -15.62
CA PHE A 110 6.06 15.44 -14.96
C PHE A 110 4.53 15.55 -15.01
N LEU A 111 3.96 16.68 -14.59
CA LEU A 111 2.51 16.90 -14.57
C LEU A 111 1.90 16.86 -15.98
N SER A 112 2.60 17.41 -16.96
CA SER A 112 2.17 17.31 -18.36
C SER A 112 2.15 15.87 -18.84
N ALA A 113 3.19 15.09 -18.57
CA ALA A 113 3.33 13.73 -19.04
C ALA A 113 2.31 12.76 -18.38
N ILE A 114 2.10 12.85 -17.06
CA ILE A 114 1.13 11.97 -16.37
C ILE A 114 -0.32 12.24 -16.79
N SER A 115 -0.64 13.45 -17.24
CA SER A 115 -1.99 13.83 -17.71
C SER A 115 -2.27 13.44 -19.16
N GLU A 116 -1.27 13.12 -19.97
CA GLU A 116 -1.40 12.73 -21.37
C GLU A 116 -1.91 11.29 -21.55
N GLY A 117 -1.40 10.36 -20.73
CA GLY A 117 -1.68 8.92 -20.83
C GLY A 117 -0.88 8.19 -21.91
N GLY A 118 -0.84 6.86 -21.82
CA GLY A 118 -0.11 6.01 -22.78
C GLY A 118 1.42 6.01 -22.62
N LEU A 119 1.96 6.76 -21.66
CA LEU A 119 3.39 7.00 -21.50
C LEU A 119 4.02 6.16 -20.38
N ILE A 120 5.30 5.85 -20.53
CA ILE A 120 6.20 5.47 -19.45
C ILE A 120 6.94 6.74 -19.01
N VAL A 121 6.43 7.40 -17.99
CA VAL A 121 6.98 8.64 -17.43
C VAL A 121 8.12 8.28 -16.49
N ARG A 122 9.36 8.54 -16.92
CA ARG A 122 10.56 8.27 -16.12
C ARG A 122 11.03 9.53 -15.42
N LEU A 123 10.83 9.59 -14.11
CA LEU A 123 11.24 10.71 -13.28
C LEU A 123 12.68 10.55 -12.80
N SER A 124 13.52 11.56 -13.04
CA SER A 124 14.86 11.67 -12.46
C SER A 124 14.95 12.83 -11.47
N GLY A 125 15.55 12.57 -10.29
CA GLY A 125 15.74 13.58 -9.24
C GLY A 125 14.47 13.85 -8.43
N SER A 126 14.45 14.99 -7.73
CA SER A 126 13.36 15.35 -6.82
C SER A 126 12.54 16.49 -7.39
N ILE A 127 11.20 16.35 -7.32
CA ILE A 127 10.26 17.41 -7.71
C ILE A 127 9.33 17.74 -6.54
N SER A 128 8.81 18.96 -6.54
CA SER A 128 7.73 19.38 -5.65
C SER A 128 6.52 19.75 -6.49
N ILE A 129 5.36 19.14 -6.16
CA ILE A 129 4.08 19.41 -6.82
C ILE A 129 3.07 19.89 -5.77
N ASP A 130 2.01 20.55 -6.19
CA ASP A 130 0.97 21.04 -5.27
C ASP A 130 -0.35 20.28 -5.49
N GLY A 131 -1.07 19.99 -4.39
CA GLY A 131 -2.41 19.37 -4.41
C GLY A 131 -2.42 17.95 -4.99
N MET A 132 -3.60 17.48 -5.39
CA MET A 132 -3.78 16.18 -6.03
C MET A 132 -3.76 16.35 -7.56
N ASN A 133 -2.99 15.53 -8.26
CA ASN A 133 -2.72 15.68 -9.69
C ASN A 133 -3.21 14.44 -10.46
N ASP A 134 -4.02 14.65 -11.49
CA ASP A 134 -4.65 13.60 -12.27
C ASP A 134 -3.61 12.78 -13.06
N VAL A 135 -3.66 11.45 -12.92
CA VAL A 135 -2.89 10.50 -13.73
C VAL A 135 -3.83 9.84 -14.73
N ALA A 136 -3.54 10.00 -16.02
CA ALA A 136 -4.35 9.42 -17.08
C ALA A 136 -4.11 7.91 -17.24
N SER A 137 -5.09 7.21 -17.84
CA SER A 137 -5.02 5.76 -18.12
C SER A 137 -3.83 5.36 -19.00
N ASP A 138 -3.47 4.09 -18.97
CA ASP A 138 -2.38 3.52 -19.74
C ASP A 138 -1.01 4.16 -19.42
N THR A 139 -0.77 4.51 -18.17
CA THR A 139 0.44 5.22 -17.73
C THR A 139 1.30 4.33 -16.82
N THR A 140 2.61 4.35 -17.04
CA THR A 140 3.61 3.87 -16.09
C THR A 140 4.41 5.06 -15.56
N ILE A 141 4.44 5.23 -14.24
CA ILE A 141 5.31 6.21 -13.58
C ILE A 141 6.44 5.44 -12.91
N ILE A 142 7.66 5.71 -13.31
CA ILE A 142 8.84 5.04 -12.75
C ILE A 142 9.90 6.06 -12.34
N GLY A 143 10.40 5.94 -11.12
CA GLY A 143 11.52 6.75 -10.64
C GLY A 143 12.87 6.15 -11.01
N ASP A 144 13.84 6.99 -11.36
CA ASP A 144 15.25 6.65 -11.28
C ASP A 144 15.68 6.54 -9.80
N SER A 145 16.86 5.99 -9.54
CA SER A 145 17.36 5.87 -8.15
C SER A 145 17.31 7.21 -7.41
N GLY A 146 16.59 7.25 -6.27
CA GLY A 146 16.40 8.43 -5.45
C GLY A 146 15.36 9.44 -5.97
N ALA A 147 14.56 9.09 -6.98
CA ALA A 147 13.47 9.95 -7.45
C ALA A 147 12.43 10.21 -6.34
N THR A 148 12.13 11.48 -6.10
CA THR A 148 11.28 11.89 -4.96
C THR A 148 10.22 12.88 -5.41
N ILE A 149 8.99 12.70 -4.91
CA ILE A 149 7.86 13.62 -5.07
C ILE A 149 7.46 14.16 -3.69
N THR A 150 7.36 15.48 -3.56
CA THR A 150 6.96 16.15 -2.32
C THR A 150 5.84 17.16 -2.56
N GLY A 151 5.17 17.59 -1.48
CA GLY A 151 4.17 18.67 -1.45
C GLY A 151 2.78 18.26 -1.86
N GLY A 152 2.60 17.51 -2.94
CA GLY A 152 1.32 17.02 -3.44
C GLY A 152 1.28 15.52 -3.65
N GLY A 153 0.19 15.04 -4.25
CA GLY A 153 -0.05 13.62 -4.53
C GLY A 153 -0.58 13.36 -5.94
N LEU A 154 -0.84 12.08 -6.21
CA LEU A 154 -1.36 11.57 -7.47
C LEU A 154 -2.81 11.09 -7.30
N ASP A 155 -3.70 11.48 -8.21
CA ASP A 155 -5.10 11.07 -8.22
C ASP A 155 -5.44 10.27 -9.48
N MET A 156 -5.99 9.08 -9.28
CA MET A 156 -6.53 8.25 -10.34
C MET A 156 -8.04 8.18 -10.17
N SER A 157 -8.75 9.01 -10.92
CA SER A 157 -10.21 9.16 -10.86
C SER A 157 -10.84 8.65 -12.16
N GLY A 158 -11.46 7.46 -12.15
CA GLY A 158 -12.04 6.83 -13.32
C GLY A 158 -11.00 6.34 -14.34
N GLN A 159 -9.81 5.97 -13.89
CA GLN A 159 -8.67 5.61 -14.72
C GLN A 159 -8.36 4.11 -14.67
N SER A 160 -7.56 3.63 -15.64
CA SER A 160 -7.21 2.22 -15.70
C SER A 160 -5.82 1.97 -16.28
N ASN A 161 -5.30 0.76 -16.03
CA ASN A 161 -4.03 0.28 -16.59
C ASN A 161 -2.84 1.19 -16.21
N ILE A 162 -2.63 1.37 -14.90
CA ILE A 162 -1.59 2.26 -14.36
C ILE A 162 -0.60 1.47 -13.51
N ILE A 163 0.70 1.78 -13.68
CA ILE A 163 1.79 1.26 -12.86
C ILE A 163 2.53 2.43 -12.22
N ILE A 164 2.76 2.37 -10.89
CA ILE A 164 3.56 3.36 -10.15
C ILE A 164 4.66 2.63 -9.40
N THR A 165 5.92 2.93 -9.69
CA THR A 165 7.03 2.18 -9.12
C THR A 165 8.30 3.01 -8.91
N ASN A 166 9.08 2.61 -7.92
CA ASN A 166 10.41 3.13 -7.59
C ASN A 166 10.46 4.64 -7.30
N LEU A 167 9.45 5.14 -6.58
CA LEU A 167 9.34 6.54 -6.19
C LEU A 167 9.35 6.68 -4.67
N THR A 168 9.96 7.74 -4.18
CA THR A 168 9.78 8.18 -2.79
C THR A 168 8.75 9.30 -2.74
N PHE A 169 7.75 9.15 -1.87
CA PHE A 169 6.78 10.19 -1.53
C PHE A 169 7.07 10.69 -0.11
N ASP A 170 7.15 12.01 0.06
CA ASP A 170 7.38 12.63 1.36
C ASP A 170 6.73 14.01 1.43
N ASP A 171 6.31 14.45 2.64
CA ASP A 171 5.74 15.78 2.90
C ASP A 171 4.56 16.16 1.98
N TRP A 172 3.68 15.20 1.68
CA TRP A 172 2.47 15.46 0.87
C TRP A 172 1.36 16.17 1.66
N GLY A 173 0.57 17.01 0.98
CA GLY A 173 -0.39 17.91 1.61
C GLY A 173 -1.80 17.35 1.86
N ASP A 174 -2.20 16.24 1.19
CA ASP A 174 -3.50 15.54 1.34
C ASP A 174 -3.19 14.03 1.37
N ASP A 175 -3.46 13.24 0.31
CA ASP A 175 -2.98 11.87 0.14
C ASP A 175 -1.74 11.83 -0.77
N ALA A 176 -0.80 10.88 -0.58
CA ALA A 176 0.30 10.72 -1.53
C ALA A 176 -0.20 10.07 -2.84
N ILE A 177 -1.05 9.06 -2.73
CA ILE A 177 -1.72 8.39 -3.87
C ILE A 177 -3.18 8.15 -3.51
N ASN A 178 -4.09 8.54 -4.42
CA ASN A 178 -5.52 8.32 -4.31
C ASN A 178 -6.06 7.60 -5.55
N VAL A 179 -6.79 6.50 -5.36
CA VAL A 179 -7.41 5.68 -6.40
C VAL A 179 -8.91 5.66 -6.16
N GLN A 180 -9.68 6.26 -7.08
CA GLN A 180 -11.12 6.43 -6.85
C GLN A 180 -11.96 6.43 -8.13
N GLU A 181 -13.29 6.55 -7.97
CA GLU A 181 -14.27 6.69 -9.05
C GLU A 181 -14.18 5.56 -10.08
N SER A 182 -14.25 4.30 -9.61
CA SER A 182 -14.21 3.09 -10.44
C SER A 182 -12.90 2.88 -11.22
N SER A 183 -11.78 3.36 -10.71
CA SER A 183 -10.46 3.09 -11.29
C SER A 183 -10.11 1.61 -11.17
N THR A 184 -9.41 1.06 -12.19
CA THR A 184 -9.20 -0.39 -12.26
C THR A 184 -7.86 -0.80 -12.89
N ASN A 185 -7.40 -2.01 -12.59
CA ASN A 185 -6.14 -2.55 -13.11
C ASN A 185 -4.96 -1.62 -12.81
N ILE A 186 -4.65 -1.47 -11.53
CA ILE A 186 -3.59 -0.60 -11.03
C ILE A 186 -2.60 -1.42 -10.21
N TRP A 187 -1.31 -1.20 -10.46
CA TRP A 187 -0.21 -1.84 -9.74
C TRP A 187 0.73 -0.80 -9.15
N ILE A 188 0.78 -0.71 -7.82
CA ILE A 188 1.61 0.24 -7.07
C ILE A 188 2.65 -0.55 -6.28
N HIS A 189 3.93 -0.46 -6.69
CA HIS A 189 4.94 -1.32 -6.09
C HIS A 189 6.32 -0.67 -5.97
N HIS A 190 7.12 -1.17 -5.02
CA HIS A 190 8.48 -0.70 -4.76
C HIS A 190 8.58 0.82 -4.57
N ASN A 191 7.58 1.43 -3.94
CA ASN A 191 7.64 2.84 -3.56
C ASN A 191 7.94 2.96 -2.07
N THR A 192 8.53 4.08 -1.68
CA THR A 192 8.74 4.45 -0.28
C THR A 192 7.82 5.61 0.07
N PHE A 193 7.06 5.46 1.15
CA PHE A 193 6.21 6.50 1.72
C PHE A 193 6.79 6.92 3.06
N GLY A 194 7.26 8.16 3.14
CA GLY A 194 7.69 8.82 4.37
C GLY A 194 6.50 9.36 5.16
N VAL A 195 6.56 10.62 5.59
CA VAL A 195 5.52 11.25 6.41
C VAL A 195 4.86 12.39 5.65
N GLY A 196 3.51 12.40 5.63
CA GLY A 196 2.70 13.45 5.03
C GLY A 196 1.51 13.83 5.92
N ASN A 197 0.49 14.47 5.32
CA ASN A 197 -0.62 15.03 6.07
C ASN A 197 -1.77 14.02 6.30
N ASP A 198 -2.25 13.33 5.26
CA ASP A 198 -3.30 12.29 5.35
C ASP A 198 -2.78 10.95 4.80
N GLY A 199 -3.56 10.15 4.08
CA GLY A 199 -3.19 8.80 3.67
C GLY A 199 -1.93 8.70 2.80
N CYS A 200 -1.20 7.58 2.92
CA CYS A 200 -0.16 7.27 1.96
C CYS A 200 -0.76 6.79 0.64
N LEU A 201 -1.75 5.89 0.72
CA LEU A 201 -2.35 5.27 -0.44
C LEU A 201 -3.80 4.86 -0.15
N ASP A 202 -4.75 5.64 -0.61
CA ASP A 202 -6.16 5.39 -0.42
C ASP A 202 -6.80 4.82 -1.69
N ILE A 203 -7.67 3.80 -1.53
CA ILE A 203 -8.42 3.15 -2.60
C ILE A 203 -9.89 3.18 -2.23
N LYS A 204 -10.73 3.80 -3.05
CA LYS A 204 -12.12 4.08 -2.68
C LYS A 204 -13.03 4.18 -3.91
N ARG A 205 -14.35 4.31 -3.68
CA ARG A 205 -15.36 4.65 -4.68
C ARG A 205 -15.36 3.71 -5.87
N GLU A 206 -15.72 2.43 -5.60
CA GLU A 206 -15.89 1.34 -6.57
C GLU A 206 -14.62 0.98 -7.36
N SER A 207 -13.43 1.44 -6.94
CA SER A 207 -12.17 1.04 -7.56
C SER A 207 -11.89 -0.43 -7.34
N ASP A 208 -11.22 -1.10 -8.32
CA ASP A 208 -11.19 -2.55 -8.34
C ASP A 208 -9.97 -3.14 -9.07
N PHE A 209 -9.65 -4.42 -8.84
CA PHE A 209 -8.52 -5.12 -9.47
C PHE A 209 -7.17 -4.42 -9.29
N ILE A 210 -6.80 -4.19 -8.04
CA ILE A 210 -5.61 -3.44 -7.66
C ILE A 210 -4.64 -4.34 -6.88
N THR A 211 -3.34 -4.12 -7.09
CA THR A 211 -2.28 -4.75 -6.29
C THR A 211 -1.33 -3.68 -5.75
N VAL A 212 -1.09 -3.72 -4.45
CA VAL A 212 -0.14 -2.87 -3.71
C VAL A 212 0.94 -3.78 -3.15
N ALA A 213 2.19 -3.64 -3.63
CA ALA A 213 3.19 -4.65 -3.34
C ALA A 213 4.59 -4.07 -3.15
N TRP A 214 5.39 -4.67 -2.27
CA TRP A 214 6.78 -4.31 -2.10
C TRP A 214 7.02 -2.82 -1.78
N ASN A 215 6.04 -2.13 -1.19
CA ASN A 215 6.22 -0.75 -0.75
C ASN A 215 6.74 -0.70 0.68
N LEU A 216 7.51 0.34 0.99
CA LEU A 216 7.91 0.69 2.35
C LEU A 216 7.04 1.85 2.84
N PHE A 217 6.35 1.65 3.97
CA PHE A 217 5.64 2.68 4.72
C PHE A 217 6.44 2.94 6.00
N ASP A 218 7.03 4.13 6.14
CA ASP A 218 8.02 4.43 7.18
C ASP A 218 7.54 5.54 8.12
N GLY A 219 7.06 5.13 9.30
CA GLY A 219 6.74 6.02 10.41
C GLY A 219 5.48 6.88 10.27
N HIS A 220 4.66 6.69 9.21
CA HIS A 220 3.44 7.47 9.01
C HIS A 220 2.27 7.00 9.88
N ASP A 221 1.34 7.93 10.21
CA ASP A 221 0.17 7.65 11.06
C ASP A 221 -0.91 6.85 10.34
N LYS A 222 -1.45 7.35 9.21
CA LYS A 222 -2.61 6.81 8.49
C LYS A 222 -2.20 6.28 7.12
N ASN A 223 -1.90 4.98 6.98
CA ASN A 223 -1.24 4.52 5.75
C ASN A 223 -2.20 4.25 4.58
N MET A 224 -3.16 3.34 4.72
CA MET A 224 -4.00 2.91 3.60
C MET A 224 -5.46 2.74 4.00
N LEU A 225 -6.34 3.48 3.36
CA LEU A 225 -7.78 3.29 3.46
C LEU A 225 -8.29 2.53 2.24
N LEU A 226 -9.06 1.46 2.46
CA LEU A 226 -9.82 0.77 1.42
C LEU A 226 -11.32 0.93 1.69
N GLY A 227 -12.03 1.61 0.79
CA GLY A 227 -13.44 1.99 0.94
C GLY A 227 -13.64 3.40 1.48
N HIS A 228 -14.53 4.17 0.83
CA HIS A 228 -14.66 5.62 1.03
C HIS A 228 -15.16 6.01 2.43
N SER A 229 -16.39 5.63 2.77
CA SER A 229 -17.02 5.92 4.07
C SER A 229 -18.02 4.82 4.42
N ASP A 230 -18.45 4.75 5.67
CA ASP A 230 -19.42 3.74 6.13
C ASP A 230 -20.77 3.84 5.38
N ASP A 231 -21.14 5.03 4.92
CA ASP A 231 -22.38 5.30 4.18
C ASP A 231 -22.23 5.04 2.67
N HIS A 232 -21.00 4.90 2.14
CA HIS A 232 -20.76 4.69 0.70
C HIS A 232 -20.92 3.21 0.33
N THR A 233 -22.14 2.69 0.44
CA THR A 233 -22.46 1.28 0.20
C THR A 233 -22.29 0.82 -1.26
N ALA A 234 -22.06 1.75 -2.20
CA ALA A 234 -21.72 1.46 -3.59
C ALA A 234 -20.38 0.72 -3.73
N ASP A 235 -19.49 0.83 -2.75
CA ASP A 235 -18.23 0.06 -2.68
C ASP A 235 -18.45 -1.47 -2.60
N ARG A 236 -19.65 -1.95 -2.22
CA ARG A 236 -19.97 -3.39 -2.18
C ARG A 236 -19.88 -4.04 -3.56
N GLY A 237 -19.15 -5.18 -3.65
CA GLY A 237 -18.91 -5.90 -4.91
C GLY A 237 -17.74 -5.39 -5.73
N HIS A 238 -17.06 -4.37 -5.23
CA HIS A 238 -15.82 -3.80 -5.73
C HIS A 238 -14.70 -3.95 -4.71
N LEU A 239 -13.65 -3.16 -4.80
CA LEU A 239 -12.53 -3.07 -3.86
C LEU A 239 -11.76 -4.40 -3.71
N ARG A 240 -11.62 -5.16 -4.81
CA ARG A 240 -10.78 -6.35 -4.86
C ARG A 240 -9.31 -5.93 -4.92
N VAL A 241 -8.62 -6.06 -3.80
CA VAL A 241 -7.24 -5.60 -3.64
C VAL A 241 -6.37 -6.69 -3.05
N THR A 242 -5.14 -6.83 -3.58
CA THR A 242 -4.08 -7.63 -2.98
C THR A 242 -3.01 -6.70 -2.41
N TYR A 243 -2.68 -6.89 -1.15
CA TYR A 243 -1.56 -6.24 -0.46
C TYR A 243 -0.51 -7.30 -0.16
N HIS A 244 0.67 -7.24 -0.81
CA HIS A 244 1.68 -8.26 -0.57
C HIS A 244 3.10 -7.70 -0.49
N HIS A 245 3.92 -8.32 0.35
CA HIS A 245 5.32 -7.97 0.55
C HIS A 245 5.57 -6.48 0.87
N ASN A 246 4.57 -5.80 1.44
CA ASN A 246 4.76 -4.44 1.92
C ASN A 246 5.42 -4.45 3.30
N TYR A 247 6.25 -3.47 3.57
CA TYR A 247 6.89 -3.25 4.85
C TYR A 247 6.27 -2.05 5.56
N PHE A 248 5.62 -2.31 6.70
CA PHE A 248 5.10 -1.29 7.60
C PHE A 248 6.06 -1.15 8.78
N ASN A 249 6.89 -0.10 8.77
CA ASN A 249 7.96 0.13 9.73
C ASN A 249 7.61 1.30 10.67
N GLY A 250 7.28 1.01 11.91
CA GLY A 250 6.93 2.03 12.92
C GLY A 250 5.70 2.86 12.59
N THR A 251 4.81 2.34 11.73
CA THR A 251 3.54 3.00 11.36
C THR A 251 2.51 2.90 12.48
N ASN A 252 1.44 3.70 12.43
CA ASN A 252 0.47 3.71 13.51
C ASN A 252 -0.80 2.89 13.19
N GLN A 253 -1.52 3.20 12.12
CA GLN A 253 -2.82 2.61 11.81
C GLN A 253 -3.10 2.52 10.30
N ARG A 254 -4.19 1.85 9.93
CA ARG A 254 -4.63 1.66 8.53
C ARG A 254 -3.58 0.94 7.68
N ASN A 255 -3.18 -0.29 8.08
CA ASN A 255 -2.16 -1.06 7.36
C ASN A 255 -2.67 -2.37 6.70
N PRO A 256 -3.80 -2.40 5.95
CA PRO A 256 -4.80 -1.38 5.66
C PRO A 256 -5.99 -1.36 6.65
N ARG A 257 -6.86 -0.31 6.57
CA ARG A 257 -8.24 -0.35 7.07
C ARG A 257 -9.19 -0.62 5.92
N VAL A 258 -9.99 -1.68 6.01
CA VAL A 258 -10.85 -2.19 4.93
C VAL A 258 -12.32 -2.02 5.25
N ARG A 259 -13.08 -1.41 4.33
CA ARG A 259 -14.55 -1.33 4.31
C ARG A 259 -15.09 -2.06 3.09
N PHE A 260 -16.18 -2.82 3.21
CA PHE A 260 -16.97 -3.44 2.14
C PHE A 260 -16.23 -4.40 1.19
N GLY A 261 -14.93 -4.26 0.96
CA GLY A 261 -14.17 -5.09 0.03
C GLY A 261 -14.30 -6.58 0.36
N GLU A 262 -14.51 -7.43 -0.65
CA GLU A 262 -14.62 -8.88 -0.50
C GLU A 262 -13.46 -9.57 -1.20
N GLY A 263 -12.86 -10.58 -0.54
CA GLY A 263 -11.67 -11.26 -1.06
C GLY A 263 -10.43 -10.36 -1.08
N VAL A 264 -10.34 -9.42 -0.13
CA VAL A 264 -9.14 -8.60 0.07
C VAL A 264 -8.04 -9.49 0.62
N HIS A 265 -6.96 -9.65 -0.15
CA HIS A 265 -5.87 -10.57 0.17
C HIS A 265 -4.67 -9.80 0.72
N VAL A 266 -4.41 -10.00 2.01
CA VAL A 266 -3.28 -9.39 2.74
C VAL A 266 -2.28 -10.51 3.03
N VAL A 267 -1.22 -10.63 2.21
CA VAL A 267 -0.34 -11.79 2.20
C VAL A 267 1.14 -11.43 2.20
N ASN A 268 1.94 -12.12 2.98
CA ASN A 268 3.40 -11.95 3.04
C ASN A 268 3.87 -10.50 3.32
N ASN A 269 3.11 -9.71 4.08
CA ASN A 269 3.56 -8.38 4.51
C ASN A 269 4.34 -8.46 5.83
N TYR A 270 5.23 -7.49 6.04
CA TYR A 270 5.98 -7.34 7.27
C TYR A 270 5.50 -6.12 8.05
N TYR A 271 5.02 -6.36 9.27
CA TYR A 271 4.55 -5.35 10.22
C TYR A 271 5.51 -5.27 11.38
N ARG A 272 6.13 -4.12 11.61
CA ARG A 272 7.10 -3.92 12.67
C ARG A 272 6.79 -2.68 13.48
N ASP A 273 6.79 -2.84 14.82
CA ASP A 273 6.61 -1.74 15.79
C ASP A 273 5.36 -0.88 15.51
N ILE A 274 4.20 -1.53 15.21
CA ILE A 274 2.95 -0.87 14.88
C ILE A 274 2.33 -0.22 16.12
N GLY A 275 1.94 1.07 16.00
CA GLY A 275 1.52 1.87 17.15
C GLY A 275 0.11 1.57 17.65
N SER A 276 -0.88 1.47 16.75
CA SER A 276 -2.30 1.23 17.09
C SER A 276 -2.75 -0.15 16.66
N TYR A 277 -2.92 -0.39 15.35
CA TYR A 277 -3.29 -1.69 14.80
C TYR A 277 -2.64 -1.96 13.44
N GLY A 278 -2.45 -3.23 13.12
CA GLY A 278 -2.03 -3.68 11.79
C GLY A 278 -3.17 -3.53 10.79
N VAL A 279 -3.97 -4.55 10.60
CA VAL A 279 -5.10 -4.59 9.67
C VAL A 279 -6.41 -4.32 10.42
N ALA A 280 -7.29 -3.46 9.88
CA ALA A 280 -8.66 -3.34 10.38
C ALA A 280 -9.67 -3.78 9.32
N THR A 281 -10.74 -4.46 9.75
CA THR A 281 -11.86 -4.84 8.89
C THR A 281 -13.18 -4.33 9.44
N THR A 282 -13.93 -3.61 8.60
CA THR A 282 -15.17 -2.91 8.98
C THR A 282 -16.23 -3.07 7.88
N MET A 283 -17.48 -2.72 8.19
CA MET A 283 -18.60 -2.64 7.25
C MET A 283 -18.78 -3.91 6.40
N ASP A 284 -18.74 -5.10 7.08
CA ASP A 284 -18.91 -6.41 6.46
C ASP A 284 -17.85 -6.75 5.38
N ALA A 285 -16.69 -6.10 5.37
CA ALA A 285 -15.58 -6.48 4.50
C ALA A 285 -15.11 -7.91 4.77
N GLY A 286 -14.57 -8.58 3.75
CA GLY A 286 -14.01 -9.93 3.82
C GLY A 286 -12.50 -9.94 3.54
N VAL A 287 -11.67 -10.13 4.57
CA VAL A 287 -10.22 -10.09 4.50
C VAL A 287 -9.61 -11.47 4.72
N ILE A 288 -8.67 -11.85 3.85
CA ILE A 288 -7.81 -13.03 4.00
C ILE A 288 -6.43 -12.53 4.44
N LEU A 289 -6.03 -12.84 5.67
CA LEU A 289 -4.75 -12.45 6.27
C LEU A 289 -3.82 -13.67 6.31
N GLU A 290 -2.93 -13.81 5.31
CA GLU A 290 -2.18 -15.04 5.07
C GLU A 290 -0.67 -14.84 5.14
N ALA A 291 0.01 -15.66 5.92
CA ALA A 291 1.47 -15.75 5.97
C ALA A 291 2.20 -14.42 6.15
N ASN A 292 1.63 -13.46 6.90
CA ASN A 292 2.31 -12.21 7.25
C ASN A 292 3.22 -12.40 8.47
N TYR A 293 4.18 -11.49 8.63
CA TYR A 293 5.08 -11.44 9.78
C TYR A 293 4.74 -10.20 10.63
N PHE A 294 4.45 -10.42 11.91
CA PHE A 294 4.19 -9.35 12.89
C PHE A 294 5.31 -9.35 13.94
N GLU A 295 6.03 -8.25 14.08
CA GLU A 295 7.08 -8.02 15.06
C GLU A 295 6.73 -6.84 15.96
N ASN A 296 6.61 -7.08 17.27
CA ASN A 296 6.24 -6.07 18.28
C ASN A 296 4.89 -5.38 17.96
N VAL A 297 3.87 -6.14 17.61
CA VAL A 297 2.52 -5.64 17.27
C VAL A 297 1.52 -6.10 18.31
N ASP A 298 1.04 -5.18 19.14
CA ASP A 298 0.07 -5.50 20.20
C ASP A 298 -1.33 -5.83 19.64
N THR A 299 -1.71 -5.22 18.50
CA THR A 299 -3.00 -5.42 17.84
C THR A 299 -2.77 -5.70 16.34
N PRO A 300 -2.44 -6.97 15.95
CA PRO A 300 -2.29 -7.33 14.54
C PRO A 300 -3.55 -7.08 13.71
N VAL A 301 -4.72 -7.29 14.29
CA VAL A 301 -6.04 -7.11 13.68
C VAL A 301 -6.98 -6.38 14.61
N GLU A 302 -7.78 -5.46 14.06
CA GLU A 302 -8.90 -4.81 14.73
C GLU A 302 -10.20 -5.10 13.96
N ILE A 303 -11.19 -5.70 14.62
CA ILE A 303 -12.50 -6.02 14.04
C ILE A 303 -13.50 -4.92 14.41
N GLY A 304 -13.85 -4.09 13.45
CA GLY A 304 -14.56 -2.84 13.70
C GLY A 304 -13.59 -1.79 14.24
N THR A 305 -13.74 -0.54 13.88
CA THR A 305 -12.93 0.54 14.43
C THR A 305 -13.74 1.83 14.48
N GLY A 306 -13.62 2.58 15.58
CA GLY A 306 -14.50 3.71 15.85
C GLY A 306 -15.96 3.27 15.93
N ASP A 307 -16.83 3.95 15.20
CA ASP A 307 -18.26 3.65 15.14
C ASP A 307 -18.64 2.72 13.97
N SER A 308 -17.67 2.24 13.18
CA SER A 308 -17.91 1.35 12.03
C SER A 308 -18.30 -0.06 12.47
N ASP A 309 -19.32 -0.63 11.83
CA ASP A 309 -19.73 -2.01 12.03
C ASP A 309 -18.55 -2.99 11.75
N PRO A 310 -18.49 -4.15 12.43
CA PRO A 310 -17.47 -5.16 12.20
C PRO A 310 -17.44 -5.69 10.77
N GLY A 311 -16.23 -5.98 10.26
CA GLY A 311 -16.02 -6.79 9.08
C GLY A 311 -15.72 -8.24 9.44
N ARG A 312 -15.37 -9.06 8.41
CA ARG A 312 -15.00 -10.47 8.52
C ARG A 312 -13.52 -10.65 8.18
N LEU A 313 -12.84 -11.54 8.90
CA LEU A 313 -11.43 -11.83 8.63
C LEU A 313 -11.12 -13.27 9.01
N VAL A 314 -10.37 -13.95 8.16
CA VAL A 314 -9.71 -15.24 8.43
C VAL A 314 -8.20 -15.04 8.43
N ALA A 315 -7.53 -15.59 9.44
CA ALA A 315 -6.07 -15.54 9.58
C ALA A 315 -5.48 -16.94 9.32
N ILE A 316 -4.48 -17.02 8.43
CA ILE A 316 -3.88 -18.28 7.97
C ILE A 316 -2.35 -18.15 8.08
N ASP A 317 -1.72 -19.05 8.83
CA ASP A 317 -0.27 -19.26 8.89
C ASP A 317 0.59 -17.99 9.11
N ASN A 318 0.08 -16.98 9.82
CA ASN A 318 0.85 -15.78 10.15
C ASN A 318 1.91 -16.08 11.21
N TYR A 319 3.08 -15.41 11.13
CA TYR A 319 4.15 -15.51 12.10
C TYR A 319 4.14 -14.33 13.07
N LEU A 320 4.26 -14.64 14.37
CA LEU A 320 4.13 -13.65 15.46
C LEU A 320 5.42 -13.64 16.30
N ASP A 321 6.14 -12.53 16.23
CA ASP A 321 7.30 -12.26 17.06
C ASP A 321 6.98 -11.16 18.06
N ASN A 322 6.86 -11.52 19.33
CA ASN A 322 6.44 -10.60 20.39
C ASN A 322 5.14 -9.81 20.04
N SER A 323 4.20 -10.51 19.41
CA SER A 323 2.95 -9.95 18.91
C SER A 323 1.75 -10.76 19.39
N SER A 324 0.56 -10.14 19.48
CA SER A 324 -0.67 -10.83 19.83
C SER A 324 -1.19 -11.66 18.67
N GLU A 325 -2.08 -12.63 18.97
CA GLU A 325 -2.80 -13.38 17.94
C GLU A 325 -3.76 -12.47 17.17
N PRO A 326 -3.84 -12.58 15.84
CA PRO A 326 -4.81 -11.86 15.03
C PRO A 326 -6.25 -12.22 15.42
N GLU A 327 -7.07 -11.22 15.70
CA GLU A 327 -8.51 -11.43 15.91
C GLU A 327 -9.16 -11.90 14.60
N GLN A 328 -10.12 -12.82 14.68
CA GLN A 328 -10.87 -13.36 13.55
C GLN A 328 -12.37 -13.18 13.77
N ASN A 329 -13.12 -12.94 12.69
CA ASN A 329 -14.56 -12.80 12.73
C ASN A 329 -15.24 -13.33 11.48
N GLY A 330 -16.32 -14.09 11.67
CA GLY A 330 -17.13 -14.63 10.59
C GLY A 330 -16.38 -15.64 9.70
N SER A 331 -16.74 -15.67 8.43
CA SER A 331 -16.10 -16.52 7.42
C SER A 331 -15.86 -15.73 6.14
N VAL A 332 -14.70 -15.97 5.50
CA VAL A 332 -14.30 -15.37 4.22
C VAL A 332 -13.92 -16.52 3.28
N SER A 333 -14.36 -16.45 2.02
CA SER A 333 -13.91 -17.43 1.01
C SER A 333 -12.44 -17.18 0.69
N THR A 334 -11.64 -18.24 0.77
CA THR A 334 -10.22 -18.21 0.38
C THR A 334 -10.02 -18.64 -1.09
N ASP A 335 -11.10 -18.90 -1.82
CA ASP A 335 -11.05 -19.28 -3.24
C ASP A 335 -10.90 -18.02 -4.10
N LEU A 336 -9.65 -17.64 -4.36
CA LEU A 336 -9.30 -16.49 -5.19
C LEU A 336 -9.08 -16.93 -6.65
N PRO A 337 -9.41 -16.08 -7.66
CA PRO A 337 -9.33 -16.46 -9.07
C PRO A 337 -7.90 -16.46 -9.63
N TYR A 338 -6.90 -16.31 -8.80
CA TYR A 338 -5.47 -16.35 -9.15
C TYR A 338 -4.70 -17.27 -8.19
N SER A 339 -3.57 -17.78 -8.66
CA SER A 339 -2.60 -18.47 -7.81
C SER A 339 -1.57 -17.47 -7.30
N PHE A 340 -1.30 -17.50 -6.02
CA PHE A 340 -0.26 -16.67 -5.39
C PHE A 340 0.81 -17.58 -4.78
N PRO A 341 2.12 -17.38 -5.10
CA PRO A 341 3.20 -18.13 -4.47
C PRO A 341 3.43 -17.54 -3.07
N VAL A 342 2.89 -18.21 -2.06
CA VAL A 342 3.01 -17.78 -0.65
C VAL A 342 4.40 -18.17 -0.12
N ASP A 343 5.18 -17.19 0.30
CA ASP A 343 6.45 -17.40 0.97
C ASP A 343 6.25 -17.82 2.45
N PRO A 344 7.17 -18.62 3.04
CA PRO A 344 7.06 -18.99 4.43
C PRO A 344 7.03 -17.77 5.36
N ALA A 345 6.04 -17.70 6.25
CA ALA A 345 5.78 -16.53 7.08
C ALA A 345 6.99 -16.16 7.97
N ASP A 346 7.74 -17.13 8.49
CA ASP A 346 8.94 -16.93 9.33
C ASP A 346 10.14 -16.31 8.58
N GLN A 347 10.10 -16.28 7.23
CA GLN A 347 11.14 -15.69 6.38
C GLN A 347 10.78 -14.28 5.89
N ILE A 348 9.53 -13.86 6.04
CA ILE A 348 9.00 -12.61 5.48
C ILE A 348 9.75 -11.37 5.97
N ALA A 349 10.10 -11.30 7.25
CA ALA A 349 10.88 -10.17 7.77
C ALA A 349 12.19 -9.96 7.01
N SER A 350 12.91 -11.05 6.69
CA SER A 350 14.17 -10.98 5.92
C SER A 350 13.94 -10.67 4.44
N ILE A 351 12.93 -11.30 3.83
CA ILE A 351 12.60 -11.13 2.41
C ILE A 351 12.17 -9.67 2.16
N VAL A 352 11.22 -9.19 2.93
CA VAL A 352 10.57 -7.90 2.70
C VAL A 352 11.47 -6.73 3.10
N SER A 353 12.18 -6.80 4.23
CA SER A 353 13.12 -5.73 4.61
C SER A 353 14.29 -5.54 3.63
N GLY A 354 14.60 -6.57 2.83
CA GLY A 354 15.65 -6.52 1.81
C GLY A 354 15.16 -6.09 0.42
N GLY A 355 13.84 -6.07 0.16
CA GLY A 355 13.27 -5.85 -1.17
C GLY A 355 12.23 -4.75 -1.28
N ALA A 356 11.56 -4.36 -0.19
CA ALA A 356 10.52 -3.34 -0.22
C ALA A 356 11.10 -1.91 -0.27
N GLY A 357 10.33 -1.01 -0.93
CA GLY A 357 10.70 0.39 -1.06
C GLY A 357 11.39 0.73 -2.39
N ALA A 358 11.57 2.02 -2.61
CA ALA A 358 12.31 2.56 -3.75
C ALA A 358 13.82 2.34 -3.58
N SER A 359 14.56 2.20 -4.69
CA SER A 359 15.99 1.85 -4.73
C SER A 359 16.88 2.97 -5.31
#